data_bff60b80c0f4ad2304a17d8247b42ded
#
_entry.id   bff60b80c0f4ad2304a17d8247b42ded
#
_cell.length_a   1.000
_cell.length_b   1.000
_cell.length_c   1.000
_cell.angle_alpha   90.00
_cell.angle_beta   90.00
_cell.angle_gamma   90.00
#
_symmetry.space_group_name_H-M   'P 1'
#
loop_
_entity.id
_entity.type
_entity.pdbx_description
1 polymer ?
#
loop_
_entity_poly.entity_id
_entity_poly.type
_entity_poly.pdbx_seq_one_letter_code
_entity_poly.pdbx_strand_id
1 'polypeptide(L)'
;MKVTLVMALTVDGKIGKSPEHFPDWTGKEDKRIFAQITSRAGAIIMGSKTFDTIGIPLPNRKNIVLTRDMNRKSRWENLVYTDKKPKEILDGLGKEGFSHVILAGGSLVNSLFAEEDLIDEIIVTISPKIFGYGLSLFSEEIAMDLELEEIKKIGKNLVYLKYKVVKK
;
A
#
# COMPACT_ATOMS: atom_id res chain seq x y z
N MET A 1 7.65 -14.28 -4.55
CA MET A 1 7.66 -12.89 -4.03
C MET A 1 6.44 -12.73 -3.14
N LYS A 2 6.60 -12.37 -1.88
CA LYS A 2 5.47 -12.06 -1.00
C LYS A 2 5.01 -10.62 -1.25
N VAL A 3 3.70 -10.41 -1.42
CA VAL A 3 3.09 -9.09 -1.56
C VAL A 3 2.15 -8.83 -0.38
N THR A 4 2.46 -7.81 0.41
CA THR A 4 1.62 -7.38 1.54
C THR A 4 1.02 -6.01 1.24
N LEU A 5 -0.30 -5.91 1.17
CA LEU A 5 -1.02 -4.64 1.12
C LEU A 5 -1.04 -4.02 2.52
N VAL A 6 -0.54 -2.80 2.67
CA VAL A 6 -0.51 -2.07 3.96
C VAL A 6 -1.19 -0.72 3.81
N MET A 7 -2.33 -0.53 4.47
CA MET A 7 -3.14 0.69 4.36
C MET A 7 -3.77 1.10 5.70
N ALA A 8 -3.95 2.41 5.89
CA ALA A 8 -4.82 2.94 6.93
C ALA A 8 -6.24 3.13 6.40
N LEU A 9 -7.23 2.78 7.21
CA LEU A 9 -8.65 2.92 6.89
C LEU A 9 -9.37 3.75 7.97
N THR A 10 -10.42 4.43 7.57
CA THR A 10 -11.45 4.92 8.50
C THR A 10 -12.33 3.76 8.97
N VAL A 11 -13.14 3.98 10.01
CA VAL A 11 -14.13 2.99 10.50
C VAL A 11 -15.13 2.58 9.41
N ASP A 12 -15.46 3.50 8.51
CA ASP A 12 -16.32 3.27 7.34
C ASP A 12 -15.53 2.86 6.07
N GLY A 13 -14.29 2.37 6.23
CA GLY A 13 -13.52 1.71 5.18
C GLY A 13 -12.92 2.62 4.11
N LYS A 14 -12.66 3.91 4.42
CA LYS A 14 -12.09 4.85 3.45
C LYS A 14 -10.58 5.01 3.65
N ILE A 15 -9.83 5.07 2.54
CA ILE A 15 -8.39 5.33 2.54
C ILE A 15 -8.05 6.82 2.39
N GLY A 16 -9.03 7.65 2.08
CA GLY A 16 -8.93 9.09 1.92
C GLY A 16 -10.23 9.69 1.42
N LYS A 17 -10.37 11.01 1.49
CA LYS A 17 -11.53 11.73 0.95
C LYS A 17 -11.43 11.91 -0.57
N SER A 18 -10.22 12.08 -1.07
CA SER A 18 -9.88 12.21 -2.50
C SER A 18 -8.48 11.67 -2.76
N PRO A 19 -8.06 11.50 -4.03
CA PRO A 19 -6.69 11.03 -4.36
C PRO A 19 -5.57 11.94 -3.84
N GLU A 20 -5.86 13.22 -3.63
CA GLU A 20 -4.93 14.23 -3.17
C GLU A 20 -4.97 14.45 -1.64
N HIS A 21 -5.86 13.72 -0.94
CA HIS A 21 -6.01 13.87 0.50
C HIS A 21 -4.77 13.38 1.25
N PHE A 22 -4.04 14.30 1.87
CA PHE A 22 -2.85 13.97 2.63
C PHE A 22 -3.20 13.11 3.85
N PRO A 23 -2.44 12.03 4.14
CA PRO A 23 -2.78 11.10 5.24
C PRO A 23 -2.31 11.60 6.62
N ASP A 24 -2.69 12.82 7.00
CA ASP A 24 -2.42 13.39 8.33
C ASP A 24 -3.36 12.85 9.42
N TRP A 25 -4.48 12.29 9.00
CA TRP A 25 -5.56 11.77 9.85
C TRP A 25 -5.27 10.40 10.46
N THR A 26 -4.25 9.68 9.99
CA THR A 26 -3.95 8.30 10.43
C THR A 26 -3.24 8.24 11.78
N GLY A 27 -2.56 9.32 12.18
CA GLY A 27 -1.87 9.42 13.46
C GLY A 27 -0.39 8.98 13.43
N LYS A 28 0.32 9.27 14.51
CA LYS A 28 1.77 8.99 14.62
C LYS A 28 2.07 7.50 14.76
N GLU A 29 1.24 6.77 15.48
CA GLU A 29 1.38 5.34 15.71
C GLU A 29 1.25 4.56 14.41
N ASP A 30 0.26 4.89 13.57
CA ASP A 30 0.09 4.30 12.24
C ASP A 30 1.31 4.55 11.37
N LYS A 31 1.77 5.79 11.28
CA LYS A 31 2.96 6.16 10.49
C LYS A 31 4.21 5.39 10.94
N ARG A 32 4.37 5.17 12.25
CA ARG A 32 5.49 4.40 12.80
C ARG A 32 5.41 2.93 12.39
N ILE A 33 4.23 2.32 12.49
CA ILE A 33 4.00 0.92 12.09
C ILE A 33 4.25 0.76 10.60
N PHE A 34 3.68 1.66 9.78
CA PHE A 34 3.89 1.68 8.33
C PHE A 34 5.38 1.77 7.99
N ALA A 35 6.12 2.69 8.61
CA ALA A 35 7.56 2.84 8.40
C ALA A 35 8.34 1.57 8.76
N GLN A 36 8.01 0.92 9.86
CA GLN A 36 8.65 -0.31 10.29
C GLN A 36 8.41 -1.47 9.32
N ILE A 37 7.15 -1.69 8.92
CA ILE A 37 6.78 -2.78 8.02
C ILE A 37 7.44 -2.59 6.66
N THR A 38 7.34 -1.39 6.10
CA THR A 38 7.85 -1.09 4.76
C THR A 38 9.38 -1.09 4.69
N SER A 39 10.07 -0.65 5.75
CA SER A 39 11.55 -0.75 5.83
C SER A 39 12.04 -2.19 5.88
N ARG A 40 11.34 -3.07 6.61
CA ARG A 40 11.70 -4.49 6.71
C ARG A 40 11.55 -5.23 5.37
N ALA A 41 10.56 -4.87 4.59
CA ALA A 41 10.35 -5.44 3.26
C ALA A 41 11.42 -4.99 2.26
N GLY A 42 11.96 -3.79 2.42
CA GLY A 42 12.99 -3.21 1.58
C GLY A 42 12.53 -2.67 0.22
N ALA A 43 11.30 -2.97 -0.20
CA ALA A 43 10.68 -2.46 -1.42
C ALA A 43 9.22 -2.09 -1.18
N ILE A 44 8.77 -1.01 -1.84
CA ILE A 44 7.40 -0.50 -1.75
C ILE A 44 6.90 -0.07 -3.13
N ILE A 45 5.65 -0.40 -3.42
CA ILE A 45 4.95 -0.05 -4.66
C ILE A 45 3.78 0.87 -4.31
N MET A 46 3.64 1.98 -5.06
CA MET A 46 2.53 2.91 -4.91
C MET A 46 2.18 3.59 -6.23
N GLY A 47 1.01 4.16 -6.32
CA GLY A 47 0.61 4.99 -7.46
C GLY A 47 1.20 6.39 -7.39
N SER A 48 1.28 7.06 -8.55
CA SER A 48 1.86 8.41 -8.65
C SER A 48 1.17 9.45 -7.77
N LYS A 49 -0.16 9.42 -7.67
CA LYS A 49 -0.89 10.34 -6.79
C LYS A 49 -0.57 10.13 -5.32
N THR A 50 -0.43 8.87 -4.89
CA THR A 50 0.00 8.54 -3.53
C THR A 50 1.42 9.04 -3.28
N PHE A 51 2.33 8.83 -4.23
CA PHE A 51 3.70 9.36 -4.14
C PHE A 51 3.71 10.89 -4.07
N ASP A 52 2.90 11.57 -4.89
CA ASP A 52 2.85 13.04 -4.91
C ASP A 52 2.36 13.63 -3.58
N THR A 53 1.50 12.92 -2.84
CA THR A 53 1.09 13.33 -1.48
C THR A 53 2.21 13.15 -0.44
N ILE A 54 3.11 12.18 -0.64
CA ILE A 54 4.29 11.96 0.22
C ILE A 54 5.40 12.97 -0.14
N GLY A 55 5.60 13.22 -1.44
CA GLY A 55 6.49 14.23 -2.01
C GLY A 55 7.97 13.84 -2.13
N ILE A 56 8.43 12.84 -1.37
CA ILE A 56 9.80 12.33 -1.39
C ILE A 56 9.80 10.80 -1.29
N PRO A 57 10.81 10.10 -1.86
CA PRO A 57 10.90 8.66 -1.67
C PRO A 57 11.19 8.30 -0.21
N LEU A 58 10.57 7.24 0.23
CA LEU A 58 10.77 6.72 1.58
C LEU A 58 12.20 6.17 1.70
N PRO A 59 12.95 6.53 2.76
CA PRO A 59 14.36 6.14 2.90
C PRO A 59 14.53 4.65 3.19
N ASN A 60 15.71 4.12 2.88
CA ASN A 60 16.14 2.75 3.15
C ASN A 60 15.26 1.66 2.51
N ARG A 61 14.61 1.97 1.39
CA ARG A 61 13.83 1.03 0.59
C ARG A 61 13.73 1.49 -0.85
N LYS A 62 13.56 0.54 -1.75
CA LYS A 62 13.28 0.83 -3.15
C LYS A 62 11.83 1.27 -3.29
N ASN A 63 11.62 2.44 -3.88
CA ASN A 63 10.29 3.00 -4.16
C ASN A 63 9.97 2.79 -5.62
N ILE A 64 8.89 2.07 -5.90
CA ILE A 64 8.37 1.85 -7.24
C ILE A 64 7.05 2.61 -7.37
N VAL A 65 7.00 3.56 -8.29
CA VAL A 65 5.84 4.41 -8.51
C VAL A 65 5.22 4.09 -9.86
N LEU A 66 4.01 3.52 -9.82
CA LEU A 66 3.23 3.29 -11.03
C LEU A 66 2.68 4.61 -11.56
N THR A 67 2.95 4.88 -12.84
CA THR A 67 2.49 6.08 -13.52
C THR A 67 2.33 5.82 -15.01
N ARG A 68 1.37 6.51 -15.65
CA ARG A 68 1.24 6.56 -17.12
C ARG A 68 2.10 7.66 -17.72
N ASP A 69 2.58 8.60 -16.90
CA ASP A 69 3.47 9.67 -17.35
C ASP A 69 4.91 9.20 -17.31
N MET A 70 5.40 8.72 -18.46
CA MET A 70 6.76 8.24 -18.62
C MET A 70 7.79 9.37 -18.79
N ASN A 71 7.37 10.64 -18.77
CA ASN A 71 8.28 11.78 -18.73
C ASN A 71 8.82 12.06 -17.30
N ARG A 72 8.20 11.44 -16.28
CA ARG A 72 8.69 11.53 -14.90
C ARG A 72 10.08 10.93 -14.79
N LYS A 73 11.02 11.73 -14.28
CA LYS A 73 12.42 11.31 -14.03
C LYS A 73 12.72 11.41 -12.55
N SER A 74 13.42 10.41 -12.04
CA SER A 74 13.91 10.43 -10.65
C SER A 74 15.31 11.02 -10.58
N ARG A 75 15.51 11.86 -9.56
CA ARG A 75 16.86 12.30 -9.10
C ARG A 75 17.37 11.46 -7.92
N TRP A 76 16.54 10.55 -7.42
CA TRP A 76 16.89 9.67 -6.29
C TRP A 76 17.15 8.24 -6.81
N GLU A 77 18.23 7.64 -6.35
CA GLU A 77 18.63 6.28 -6.73
C GLU A 77 17.62 5.22 -6.30
N ASN A 78 16.94 5.47 -5.18
CA ASN A 78 15.95 4.54 -4.60
C ASN A 78 14.52 4.76 -5.13
N LEU A 79 14.31 5.50 -6.21
CA LEU A 79 13.01 5.78 -6.80
C LEU A 79 12.97 5.43 -8.28
N VAL A 80 12.01 4.61 -8.66
CA VAL A 80 11.76 4.20 -10.05
C VAL A 80 10.31 4.51 -10.42
N TYR A 81 10.11 5.21 -11.54
CA TYR A 81 8.79 5.37 -12.19
C TYR A 81 8.62 4.29 -13.25
N THR A 82 7.43 3.69 -13.34
CA THR A 82 7.15 2.61 -14.29
C THR A 82 5.67 2.53 -14.67
N ASP A 83 5.40 2.08 -15.89
CA ASP A 83 4.07 1.72 -16.40
C ASP A 83 3.88 0.21 -16.58
N LYS A 84 4.88 -0.58 -16.14
CA LYS A 84 4.85 -2.04 -16.22
C LYS A 84 3.67 -2.63 -15.46
N LYS A 85 3.23 -3.80 -15.93
CA LYS A 85 2.19 -4.59 -15.24
C LYS A 85 2.68 -5.11 -13.89
N PRO A 86 1.78 -5.39 -12.94
CA PRO A 86 2.13 -5.88 -11.60
C PRO A 86 3.10 -7.06 -11.60
N LYS A 87 2.83 -8.08 -12.41
CA LYS A 87 3.69 -9.28 -12.49
C LYS A 87 5.10 -8.98 -12.99
N GLU A 88 5.24 -8.11 -13.99
CA GLU A 88 6.56 -7.71 -14.51
C GLU A 88 7.38 -6.94 -13.46
N ILE A 89 6.71 -6.12 -12.63
CA ILE A 89 7.34 -5.41 -11.52
C ILE A 89 7.86 -6.42 -10.49
N LEU A 90 7.02 -7.41 -10.11
CA LEU A 90 7.40 -8.44 -9.14
C LEU A 90 8.55 -9.31 -9.65
N ASP A 91 8.52 -9.69 -10.94
CA ASP A 91 9.60 -10.47 -11.56
C ASP A 91 10.92 -9.68 -11.59
N GLY A 92 10.84 -8.37 -11.85
CA GLY A 92 12.00 -7.48 -11.80
C GLY A 92 12.59 -7.39 -10.38
N LEU A 93 11.76 -7.17 -9.38
CA LEU A 93 12.18 -7.13 -7.98
C LEU A 93 12.79 -8.47 -7.52
N GLY A 94 12.20 -9.60 -7.95
CA GLY A 94 12.75 -10.94 -7.66
C GLY A 94 14.16 -11.14 -8.22
N LYS A 95 14.42 -10.67 -9.44
CA LYS A 95 15.77 -10.71 -10.05
C LYS A 95 16.78 -9.83 -9.32
N GLU A 96 16.32 -8.77 -8.66
CA GLU A 96 17.14 -7.90 -7.82
C GLU A 96 17.36 -8.47 -6.40
N GLY A 97 16.78 -9.63 -6.08
CA GLY A 97 16.96 -10.32 -4.80
C GLY A 97 15.93 -9.96 -3.73
N PHE A 98 14.88 -9.19 -4.05
CA PHE A 98 13.79 -8.94 -3.14
C PHE A 98 12.89 -10.18 -3.02
N SER A 99 12.52 -10.56 -1.81
CA SER A 99 11.59 -11.65 -1.51
C SER A 99 10.23 -11.15 -1.01
N HIS A 100 10.14 -9.88 -0.62
CA HIS A 100 8.96 -9.25 -0.05
C HIS A 100 8.82 -7.83 -0.57
N VAL A 101 7.60 -7.41 -0.88
CA VAL A 101 7.27 -6.04 -1.28
C VAL A 101 5.99 -5.58 -0.60
N ILE A 102 5.91 -4.29 -0.27
CA ILE A 102 4.71 -3.66 0.26
C ILE A 102 3.96 -2.94 -0.85
N LEU A 103 2.66 -3.19 -0.92
CA LEU A 103 1.72 -2.44 -1.74
C LEU A 103 1.08 -1.36 -0.87
N ALA A 104 1.30 -0.09 -1.21
CA ALA A 104 0.87 1.06 -0.39
C ALA A 104 -0.18 1.95 -1.08
N GLY A 105 -0.90 1.38 -2.04
CA GLY A 105 -2.03 2.06 -2.67
C GLY A 105 -1.64 3.06 -3.77
N GLY A 106 -2.55 3.97 -4.23
CA GLY A 106 -3.96 4.04 -3.88
C GLY A 106 -4.86 2.90 -4.41
N SER A 107 -6.16 3.13 -4.34
CA SER A 107 -7.17 2.11 -4.67
C SER A 107 -6.99 1.47 -6.04
N LEU A 108 -6.66 2.27 -7.07
CA LEU A 108 -6.41 1.76 -8.43
C LEU A 108 -5.24 0.77 -8.46
N VAL A 109 -4.13 1.10 -7.81
CA VAL A 109 -2.95 0.22 -7.76
C VAL A 109 -3.28 -1.04 -6.96
N ASN A 110 -4.03 -0.93 -5.87
CA ASN A 110 -4.50 -2.08 -5.11
C ASN A 110 -5.35 -3.02 -5.98
N SER A 111 -6.28 -2.47 -6.77
CA SER A 111 -7.12 -3.25 -7.68
C SER A 111 -6.30 -3.98 -8.74
N LEU A 112 -5.33 -3.32 -9.38
CA LEU A 112 -4.46 -3.95 -10.39
C LEU A 112 -3.75 -5.20 -9.83
N PHE A 113 -3.28 -5.17 -8.59
CA PHE A 113 -2.63 -6.33 -7.97
C PHE A 113 -3.64 -7.40 -7.52
N ALA A 114 -4.83 -6.99 -7.08
CA ALA A 114 -5.88 -7.91 -6.66
C ALA A 114 -6.47 -8.69 -7.84
N GLU A 115 -6.71 -8.04 -8.97
CA GLU A 115 -7.23 -8.65 -10.20
C GLU A 115 -6.31 -9.75 -10.76
N GLU A 116 -5.00 -9.62 -10.56
CA GLU A 116 -4.01 -10.64 -10.95
C GLU A 116 -3.74 -11.67 -9.82
N ASP A 117 -4.52 -11.67 -8.74
CA ASP A 117 -4.37 -12.54 -7.54
C ASP A 117 -2.95 -12.51 -6.94
N LEU A 118 -2.32 -11.33 -6.94
CA LEU A 118 -0.94 -11.15 -6.50
C LEU A 118 -0.78 -10.74 -5.04
N ILE A 119 -1.87 -10.41 -4.32
CA ILE A 119 -1.82 -10.02 -2.91
C ILE A 119 -1.85 -11.27 -2.03
N ASP A 120 -0.86 -11.43 -1.16
CA ASP A 120 -0.76 -12.57 -0.25
C ASP A 120 -1.25 -12.24 1.16
N GLU A 121 -1.09 -10.99 1.57
CA GLU A 121 -1.38 -10.54 2.93
C GLU A 121 -1.93 -9.12 2.90
N ILE A 122 -2.87 -8.83 3.79
CA ILE A 122 -3.44 -7.50 3.98
C ILE A 122 -3.23 -7.08 5.43
N ILE A 123 -2.60 -5.94 5.62
CA ILE A 123 -2.46 -5.28 6.91
C ILE A 123 -3.21 -3.95 6.84
N VAL A 124 -4.17 -3.77 7.73
CA VAL A 124 -4.90 -2.51 7.85
C VAL A 124 -4.85 -1.99 9.27
N THR A 125 -4.71 -0.68 9.40
CA THR A 125 -4.95 0.04 10.64
C THR A 125 -6.26 0.80 10.53
N ILE A 126 -7.16 0.61 11.49
CA ILE A 126 -8.44 1.33 11.55
C ILE A 126 -8.28 2.53 12.46
N SER A 127 -8.33 3.71 11.85
CA SER A 127 -8.32 5.00 12.56
C SER A 127 -9.73 5.35 13.06
N PRO A 128 -9.86 6.01 14.21
CA PRO A 128 -11.15 6.38 14.79
C PRO A 128 -11.75 7.58 14.06
N LYS A 129 -11.97 7.46 12.77
CA LYS A 129 -12.54 8.47 11.87
C LYS A 129 -13.65 7.88 11.02
N ILE A 130 -14.58 8.70 10.61
CA ILE A 130 -15.62 8.42 9.62
C ILE A 130 -15.58 9.55 8.60
N PHE A 131 -15.54 9.20 7.32
CA PHE A 131 -15.57 10.19 6.24
C PHE A 131 -16.93 10.23 5.52
N GLY A 132 -17.73 9.17 5.60
CA GLY A 132 -19.00 9.00 4.89
C GLY A 132 -18.78 8.78 3.39
N TYR A 133 -18.20 9.75 2.71
CA TYR A 133 -17.78 9.66 1.32
C TYR A 133 -16.26 9.61 1.21
N GLY A 134 -15.74 8.97 0.16
CA GLY A 134 -14.29 8.91 -0.08
C GLY A 134 -13.86 7.67 -0.88
N LEU A 135 -12.55 7.48 -0.97
CA LEU A 135 -11.94 6.37 -1.70
C LEU A 135 -11.99 5.08 -0.87
N SER A 136 -12.44 4.01 -1.51
CA SER A 136 -12.39 2.65 -0.95
C SER A 136 -11.00 2.04 -1.12
N LEU A 137 -10.74 0.94 -0.41
CA LEU A 137 -9.46 0.22 -0.46
C LEU A 137 -9.13 -0.27 -1.87
N PHE A 138 -10.15 -0.64 -2.64
CA PHE A 138 -10.07 -1.00 -4.05
C PHE A 138 -11.00 -0.09 -4.87
N SER A 139 -10.64 0.20 -6.12
CA SER A 139 -11.43 0.99 -7.05
C SER A 139 -12.39 0.16 -7.89
N GLU A 140 -12.12 -1.15 -7.99
CA GLU A 140 -12.90 -2.11 -8.76
C GLU A 140 -13.62 -3.08 -7.83
N GLU A 141 -14.56 -3.86 -8.38
CA GLU A 141 -15.21 -4.95 -7.67
C GLU A 141 -14.20 -6.09 -7.46
N ILE A 142 -13.81 -6.30 -6.21
CA ILE A 142 -12.85 -7.33 -5.82
C ILE A 142 -13.53 -8.27 -4.82
N ALA A 143 -13.46 -9.57 -5.08
CA ALA A 143 -13.90 -10.61 -4.17
C ALA A 143 -12.70 -11.47 -3.77
N MET A 144 -12.35 -11.46 -2.48
CA MET A 144 -11.33 -12.33 -1.91
C MET A 144 -11.71 -12.77 -0.50
N ASP A 145 -11.39 -14.00 -0.17
CA ASP A 145 -11.57 -14.54 1.17
C ASP A 145 -10.33 -14.28 2.01
N LEU A 146 -10.53 -13.93 3.27
CA LEU A 146 -9.46 -13.55 4.19
C LEU A 146 -9.50 -14.40 5.44
N GLU A 147 -8.33 -14.82 5.91
CA GLU A 147 -8.14 -15.48 7.20
C GLU A 147 -7.47 -14.50 8.17
N LEU A 148 -8.12 -14.23 9.31
CA LEU A 148 -7.58 -13.33 10.33
C LEU A 148 -6.39 -14.00 11.02
N GLU A 149 -5.20 -13.38 10.93
CA GLU A 149 -3.99 -13.85 11.60
C GLU A 149 -3.69 -13.08 12.89
N GLU A 150 -3.97 -11.78 12.89
CA GLU A 150 -3.62 -10.94 14.04
C GLU A 150 -4.58 -9.77 14.21
N ILE A 151 -4.89 -9.45 15.47
CA ILE A 151 -5.61 -8.26 15.87
C ILE A 151 -4.90 -7.62 17.08
N LYS A 152 -4.67 -6.31 17.01
CA LYS A 152 -4.03 -5.57 18.09
C LYS A 152 -4.67 -4.19 18.26
N LYS A 153 -4.78 -3.76 19.52
CA LYS A 153 -5.00 -2.36 19.84
C LYS A 153 -3.65 -1.64 19.83
N ILE A 154 -3.55 -0.57 19.05
CA ILE A 154 -2.33 0.23 18.92
C ILE A 154 -2.58 1.60 19.53
N GLY A 155 -1.72 2.00 20.48
CA GLY A 155 -1.88 3.24 21.21
C GLY A 155 -3.26 3.32 21.88
N LYS A 156 -3.88 4.50 21.82
CA LYS A 156 -5.16 4.73 22.49
C LYS A 156 -6.38 4.26 21.68
N ASN A 157 -6.39 4.47 20.38
CA ASN A 157 -7.62 4.39 19.58
C ASN A 157 -7.46 3.68 18.21
N LEU A 158 -6.29 3.15 17.85
CA LEU A 158 -6.10 2.43 16.60
C LEU A 158 -6.32 0.92 16.77
N VAL A 159 -6.85 0.28 15.74
CA VAL A 159 -6.91 -1.19 15.64
C VAL A 159 -6.04 -1.61 14.47
N TYR A 160 -5.12 -2.54 14.72
CA TYR A 160 -4.32 -3.20 13.71
C TYR A 160 -4.91 -4.56 13.42
N LEU A 161 -5.12 -4.85 12.15
CA LEU A 161 -5.62 -6.13 11.65
C LEU A 161 -4.65 -6.65 10.60
N LYS A 162 -4.33 -7.94 10.70
CA LYS A 162 -3.53 -8.65 9.71
C LYS A 162 -4.30 -9.86 9.22
N TYR A 163 -4.43 -9.97 7.90
CA TYR A 163 -5.10 -11.05 7.22
C TYR A 163 -4.20 -11.72 6.21
N LYS A 164 -4.31 -13.03 6.11
CA LYS A 164 -3.82 -13.81 4.97
C LYS A 164 -4.91 -13.86 3.91
N VAL A 165 -4.53 -13.68 2.65
CA VAL A 165 -5.43 -13.89 1.52
C VAL A 165 -5.53 -15.39 1.24
N VAL A 166 -6.75 -15.91 1.20
CA VAL A 166 -7.00 -17.32 0.84
C VAL A 166 -6.99 -17.42 -0.68
N LYS A 167 -5.95 -18.03 -1.22
CA LYS A 167 -5.85 -18.29 -2.67
C LYS A 167 -6.80 -19.42 -3.06
N LYS A 168 -7.49 -19.26 -4.18
CA LYS A 168 -8.37 -20.29 -4.76
C LYS A 168 -7.58 -21.31 -5.54
#